data_bea3237cf31fbafb28a343f04b1d3fee
#
_entry.id   bea3237cf31fbafb28a343f04b1d3fee
#
_cell.length_a   1.000
_cell.length_b   1.000
_cell.length_c   1.000
_cell.angle_alpha   90.00
_cell.angle_beta   90.00
_cell.angle_gamma   90.00
#
_symmetry.space_group_name_H-M   'P 1'
#
loop_
_entity.id
_entity.type
_entity.pdbx_description
1 polymer ?
#
loop_
_entity_poly.entity_id
_entity_poly.type
_entity_poly.pdbx_seq_one_letter_code
_entity_poly.pdbx_strand_id
1 'polypeptide(L)'
;SDLQDILDLINDRYVEVPDMELVIKGGIQSALERSHPFNSWLNASDLSEEDPGGASAGMTLIKRGIYASVLTVVPGGPADRAGLRPGEVIRRLNGLSLNKISAWKMQRLTRGPEGTEIEVQRYPKDTVEPVKTILKLENIKFPPLGFQTSSRGSLITLSDLRAGRDKEFNTLLGRLSPNQPLILDLRNNSEGTMEVALNIANLLCSEGLFATLRSTNKPNVNLTLTPSNPRPSMKLIVLQDSSTSGVAELLASALKRHGKAKTWGSQTAGLGVALGRIPLSQGGALEIVMERWTGAGREEVDQTGVKADKPIKDFGPQDRLIDFILDTLNDTVQGSKAS
;
A
#
# COMPACT_ATOMS: atom_id res chain seq x y z
N SER A 1 18.07 35.10 -7.05
CA SER A 1 18.44 33.77 -6.46
C SER A 1 18.98 32.88 -7.57
N ASP A 2 19.85 31.96 -7.25
CA ASP A 2 20.46 31.03 -8.23
C ASP A 2 19.43 30.38 -9.16
N LEU A 3 18.23 30.07 -8.64
CA LEU A 3 17.15 29.52 -9.46
C LEU A 3 16.68 30.50 -10.53
N GLN A 4 16.48 31.78 -10.19
CA GLN A 4 16.09 32.80 -11.14
C GLN A 4 17.20 33.01 -12.17
N ASP A 5 18.44 33.12 -11.72
CA ASP A 5 19.60 33.33 -12.61
C ASP A 5 19.76 32.16 -13.59
N ILE A 6 19.52 30.90 -13.13
CA ILE A 6 19.54 29.71 -13.99
C ILE A 6 18.42 29.75 -15.03
N LEU A 7 17.19 30.14 -14.65
CA LEU A 7 16.06 30.24 -15.58
C LEU A 7 16.30 31.32 -16.63
N ASP A 8 16.84 32.47 -16.21
CA ASP A 8 17.21 33.57 -17.11
C ASP A 8 18.31 33.15 -18.11
N LEU A 9 19.35 32.42 -17.61
CA LEU A 9 20.42 31.90 -18.47
C LEU A 9 19.90 30.84 -19.46
N ILE A 10 18.97 29.98 -19.06
CA ILE A 10 18.34 29.01 -19.96
C ILE A 10 17.58 29.75 -21.05
N ASN A 11 16.78 30.76 -20.68
CA ASN A 11 16.02 31.57 -21.64
C ASN A 11 16.91 32.32 -22.64
N ASP A 12 18.04 32.85 -22.16
CA ASP A 12 18.91 33.72 -22.96
C ASP A 12 19.98 32.98 -23.76
N ARG A 13 20.41 31.78 -23.30
CA ARG A 13 21.59 31.09 -23.82
C ARG A 13 21.34 29.72 -24.40
N TYR A 14 20.14 29.17 -24.21
CA TYR A 14 19.84 27.85 -24.76
C TYR A 14 19.77 27.91 -26.29
N VAL A 15 20.24 26.85 -26.95
CA VAL A 15 20.39 26.78 -28.42
C VAL A 15 19.07 26.93 -29.17
N GLU A 16 17.96 26.60 -28.56
CA GLU A 16 16.60 26.74 -29.08
C GLU A 16 15.77 27.57 -28.08
N VAL A 17 14.71 28.25 -28.55
CA VAL A 17 13.81 28.95 -27.64
C VAL A 17 13.09 27.91 -26.77
N PRO A 18 13.39 27.84 -25.45
CA PRO A 18 12.79 26.84 -24.61
C PRO A 18 11.34 27.18 -24.27
N ASP A 19 10.50 26.15 -24.14
CA ASP A 19 9.21 26.34 -23.47
C ASP A 19 9.44 26.47 -21.96
N MET A 20 9.57 27.74 -21.52
CA MET A 20 9.87 28.05 -20.11
C MET A 20 8.77 27.55 -19.16
N GLU A 21 7.52 27.48 -19.60
CA GLU A 21 6.44 26.89 -18.79
C GLU A 21 6.70 25.41 -18.54
N LEU A 22 7.10 24.67 -19.56
CA LEU A 22 7.45 23.26 -19.45
C LEU A 22 8.70 23.04 -18.58
N VAL A 23 9.72 23.90 -18.70
CA VAL A 23 10.93 23.85 -17.88
C VAL A 23 10.61 24.05 -16.41
N ILE A 24 9.82 25.07 -16.07
CA ILE A 24 9.42 25.38 -14.69
C ILE A 24 8.55 24.24 -14.12
N LYS A 25 7.56 23.76 -14.88
CA LYS A 25 6.70 22.64 -14.49
C LYS A 25 7.52 21.40 -14.19
N GLY A 26 8.44 21.04 -15.08
CA GLY A 26 9.33 19.89 -14.90
C GLY A 26 10.22 20.03 -13.67
N GLY A 27 10.77 21.21 -13.43
CA GLY A 27 11.59 21.52 -12.26
C GLY A 27 10.82 21.38 -10.94
N ILE A 28 9.62 21.97 -10.85
CA ILE A 28 8.75 21.88 -9.67
C ILE A 28 8.36 20.41 -9.40
N GLN A 29 7.88 19.71 -10.42
CA GLN A 29 7.48 18.31 -10.27
C GLN A 29 8.65 17.42 -9.82
N SER A 30 9.85 17.63 -10.39
CA SER A 30 11.05 16.90 -9.99
C SER A 30 11.46 17.18 -8.54
N ALA A 31 11.37 18.42 -8.10
CA ALA A 31 11.66 18.80 -6.71
C ALA A 31 10.66 18.16 -5.73
N LEU A 32 9.37 18.14 -6.07
CA LEU A 32 8.33 17.49 -5.29
C LEU A 32 8.56 15.98 -5.18
N GLU A 33 8.83 15.31 -6.28
CA GLU A 33 9.08 13.86 -6.30
C GLU A 33 10.35 13.45 -5.54
N ARG A 34 11.38 14.33 -5.52
CA ARG A 34 12.56 14.11 -4.69
C ARG A 34 12.30 14.24 -3.21
N SER A 35 11.36 15.09 -2.81
CA SER A 35 10.96 15.22 -1.41
C SER A 35 10.09 14.04 -0.96
N HIS A 36 9.18 13.55 -1.83
CA HIS A 36 8.45 12.31 -1.63
C HIS A 36 7.81 11.84 -2.95
N PRO A 37 7.83 10.52 -3.26
CA PRO A 37 7.32 9.99 -4.55
C PRO A 37 5.84 10.26 -4.83
N PHE A 38 5.04 10.50 -3.79
CA PHE A 38 3.62 10.81 -3.93
C PHE A 38 3.31 12.30 -4.10
N ASN A 39 4.30 13.16 -3.86
CA ASN A 39 4.08 14.59 -4.02
C ASN A 39 3.85 14.94 -5.49
N SER A 40 2.83 15.75 -5.74
CA SER A 40 2.41 16.13 -7.09
C SER A 40 2.02 17.60 -7.13
N TRP A 41 2.40 18.27 -8.21
CA TRP A 41 1.82 19.54 -8.56
C TRP A 41 0.67 19.33 -9.53
N LEU A 42 -0.46 19.91 -9.22
CA LEU A 42 -1.69 19.89 -10.02
C LEU A 42 -1.90 21.28 -10.59
N ASN A 43 -1.89 21.39 -11.90
CA ASN A 43 -2.22 22.66 -12.54
C ASN A 43 -3.75 22.88 -12.57
N ALA A 44 -4.21 24.05 -13.02
CA ALA A 44 -5.64 24.36 -13.05
C ALA A 44 -6.43 23.39 -13.95
N SER A 45 -5.84 22.91 -15.05
CA SER A 45 -6.50 21.93 -15.93
C SER A 45 -6.61 20.57 -15.28
N ASP A 46 -5.62 20.14 -14.48
CA ASP A 46 -5.71 18.89 -13.72
C ASP A 46 -6.87 18.92 -12.72
N LEU A 47 -7.11 20.07 -12.07
CA LEU A 47 -8.20 20.25 -11.12
C LEU A 47 -9.58 20.34 -11.79
N SER A 48 -9.64 20.82 -13.02
CA SER A 48 -10.86 20.90 -13.80
C SER A 48 -11.24 19.58 -14.49
N GLU A 49 -10.32 18.60 -14.52
CA GLU A 49 -10.64 17.27 -15.02
C GLU A 49 -11.75 16.65 -14.16
N GLU A 50 -12.81 16.20 -14.79
CA GLU A 50 -13.87 15.47 -14.11
C GLU A 50 -13.33 14.23 -13.38
N ASP A 51 -14.01 13.82 -12.33
CA ASP A 51 -13.67 12.53 -11.67
C ASP A 51 -13.70 11.43 -12.73
N PRO A 52 -12.62 10.67 -12.90
CA PRO A 52 -12.55 9.62 -13.91
C PRO A 52 -13.61 8.51 -13.74
N GLY A 53 -14.33 8.50 -12.63
CA GLY A 53 -15.35 7.49 -12.34
C GLY A 53 -14.84 6.39 -11.42
N GLY A 54 -15.79 5.52 -11.01
CA GLY A 54 -15.56 4.49 -9.99
C GLY A 54 -14.94 3.21 -10.51
N ALA A 55 -15.00 2.94 -11.82
CA ALA A 55 -14.36 1.74 -12.39
C ALA A 55 -12.84 1.88 -12.41
N SER A 56 -12.14 0.77 -12.23
CA SER A 56 -10.68 0.77 -12.16
C SER A 56 -10.05 -0.46 -12.81
N ALA A 57 -8.74 -0.41 -13.00
CA ALA A 57 -7.95 -1.54 -13.46
C ALA A 57 -7.79 -2.66 -12.41
N GLY A 58 -8.22 -2.43 -11.16
CA GLY A 58 -8.03 -3.39 -10.07
C GLY A 58 -6.57 -3.57 -9.68
N MET A 59 -5.77 -2.51 -9.76
CA MET A 59 -4.38 -2.50 -9.30
C MET A 59 -4.03 -1.17 -8.65
N THR A 60 -3.07 -1.21 -7.73
CA THR A 60 -2.44 -0.02 -7.15
C THR A 60 -1.03 0.10 -7.68
N LEU A 61 -0.66 1.28 -8.14
CA LEU A 61 0.67 1.58 -8.65
C LEU A 61 1.41 2.51 -7.69
N ILE A 62 2.72 2.31 -7.56
CA ILE A 62 3.60 3.24 -6.87
C ILE A 62 4.65 3.76 -7.83
N LYS A 63 4.80 5.09 -7.91
CA LYS A 63 5.82 5.71 -8.77
C LYS A 63 7.22 5.46 -8.20
N ARG A 64 8.16 5.07 -9.05
CA ARG A 64 9.55 4.80 -8.74
C ARG A 64 10.46 5.49 -9.75
N GLY A 65 10.68 6.81 -9.56
CA GLY A 65 11.46 7.61 -10.50
C GLY A 65 10.80 7.66 -11.89
N ILE A 66 11.42 7.05 -12.89
CA ILE A 66 10.97 7.10 -14.29
C ILE A 66 9.93 6.03 -14.67
N TYR A 67 9.56 5.14 -13.76
CA TYR A 67 8.57 4.07 -13.96
C TYR A 67 7.68 3.91 -12.72
N ALA A 68 6.73 3.01 -12.79
CA ALA A 68 5.96 2.58 -11.62
C ALA A 68 6.13 1.09 -11.38
N SER A 69 5.90 0.66 -10.15
CA SER A 69 5.73 -0.75 -9.81
C SER A 69 4.28 -1.03 -9.46
N VAL A 70 3.80 -2.20 -9.85
CA VAL A 70 2.54 -2.74 -9.32
C VAL A 70 2.74 -3.04 -7.86
N LEU A 71 1.99 -2.37 -6.99
CA LEU A 71 2.04 -2.59 -5.55
C LEU A 71 1.10 -3.73 -5.16
N THR A 72 -0.15 -3.63 -5.57
CA THR A 72 -1.18 -4.65 -5.33
C THR A 72 -2.03 -4.88 -6.55
N VAL A 73 -2.65 -6.06 -6.60
CA VAL A 73 -3.62 -6.45 -7.63
C VAL A 73 -4.83 -7.06 -6.92
N VAL A 74 -6.02 -6.56 -7.25
CA VAL A 74 -7.26 -7.09 -6.66
C VAL A 74 -7.56 -8.46 -7.25
N PRO A 75 -7.68 -9.51 -6.42
CA PRO A 75 -8.00 -10.84 -6.90
C PRO A 75 -9.30 -10.88 -7.72
N GLY A 76 -9.25 -11.49 -8.91
CA GLY A 76 -10.36 -11.54 -9.86
C GLY A 76 -10.66 -10.23 -10.58
N GLY A 77 -9.93 -9.15 -10.32
CA GLY A 77 -10.04 -7.87 -11.02
C GLY A 77 -9.41 -7.90 -12.42
N PRO A 78 -9.58 -6.84 -13.24
CA PRO A 78 -9.04 -6.77 -14.61
C PRO A 78 -7.55 -7.04 -14.70
N ALA A 79 -6.75 -6.42 -13.83
CA ALA A 79 -5.29 -6.61 -13.81
C ALA A 79 -4.91 -8.07 -13.46
N ASP A 80 -5.60 -8.69 -12.49
CA ASP A 80 -5.33 -10.08 -12.11
C ASP A 80 -5.65 -11.07 -13.23
N ARG A 81 -6.82 -10.92 -13.87
CA ARG A 81 -7.21 -11.74 -15.02
C ARG A 81 -6.28 -11.58 -16.23
N ALA A 82 -5.71 -10.39 -16.39
CA ALA A 82 -4.70 -10.11 -17.41
C ALA A 82 -3.27 -10.58 -17.03
N GLY A 83 -3.13 -11.21 -15.87
CA GLY A 83 -1.87 -11.78 -15.42
C GLY A 83 -0.86 -10.78 -14.88
N LEU A 84 -1.28 -9.56 -14.49
CA LEU A 84 -0.40 -8.65 -13.75
C LEU A 84 -0.15 -9.16 -12.34
N ARG A 85 1.06 -8.93 -11.84
CA ARG A 85 1.45 -9.37 -10.49
C ARG A 85 2.18 -8.25 -9.73
N PRO A 86 2.06 -8.21 -8.39
CA PRO A 86 2.85 -7.29 -7.57
C PRO A 86 4.35 -7.41 -7.86
N GLY A 87 5.02 -6.25 -7.92
CA GLY A 87 6.44 -6.13 -8.23
C GLY A 87 6.78 -5.95 -9.71
N GLU A 88 5.82 -6.12 -10.63
CA GLU A 88 6.05 -5.83 -12.04
C GLU A 88 6.26 -4.33 -12.28
N VAL A 89 7.04 -4.01 -13.30
CA VAL A 89 7.37 -2.63 -13.67
C VAL A 89 6.47 -2.17 -14.81
N ILE A 90 5.86 -1.00 -14.66
CA ILE A 90 5.06 -0.32 -15.67
C ILE A 90 5.83 0.89 -16.19
N ARG A 91 5.97 1.01 -17.50
CA ARG A 91 6.65 2.16 -18.15
C ARG A 91 5.70 3.13 -18.84
N ARG A 92 4.61 2.62 -19.38
CA ARG A 92 3.62 3.43 -20.11
C ARG A 92 2.20 3.04 -19.73
N LEU A 93 1.33 4.03 -19.69
CA LEU A 93 -0.12 3.90 -19.62
C LEU A 93 -0.72 4.68 -20.77
N ASN A 94 -1.56 4.05 -21.62
CA ASN A 94 -2.17 4.67 -22.79
C ASN A 94 -1.13 5.40 -23.68
N GLY A 95 0.04 4.79 -23.89
CA GLY A 95 1.13 5.38 -24.65
C GLY A 95 1.92 6.47 -23.93
N LEU A 96 1.41 7.03 -22.80
CA LEU A 96 2.09 8.05 -22.01
C LEU A 96 3.22 7.44 -21.18
N SER A 97 4.40 8.00 -21.26
CA SER A 97 5.54 7.57 -20.46
C SER A 97 5.43 8.09 -19.03
N LEU A 98 5.60 7.19 -18.05
CA LEU A 98 5.41 7.50 -16.63
C LEU A 98 6.46 8.45 -16.05
N ASN A 99 7.59 8.65 -16.73
CA ASN A 99 8.57 9.66 -16.34
C ASN A 99 8.08 11.11 -16.56
N LYS A 100 7.03 11.29 -17.37
CA LYS A 100 6.50 12.63 -17.77
C LYS A 100 5.23 13.01 -16.99
N ILE A 101 4.73 12.15 -16.13
CA ILE A 101 3.48 12.38 -15.39
C ILE A 101 3.69 12.22 -13.89
N SER A 102 2.91 12.97 -13.11
CA SER A 102 2.91 12.89 -11.64
C SER A 102 2.29 11.58 -11.13
N ALA A 103 2.54 11.25 -9.87
CA ALA A 103 1.88 10.13 -9.21
C ALA A 103 0.35 10.26 -9.22
N TRP A 104 -0.16 11.48 -9.01
CA TRP A 104 -1.58 11.78 -9.10
C TRP A 104 -2.17 11.43 -10.48
N LYS A 105 -1.53 11.91 -11.57
CA LYS A 105 -2.00 11.64 -12.95
C LYS A 105 -1.95 10.15 -13.26
N MET A 106 -0.91 9.47 -12.82
CA MET A 106 -0.77 8.02 -12.98
C MET A 106 -1.95 7.25 -12.36
N GLN A 107 -2.35 7.61 -11.14
CA GLN A 107 -3.51 6.98 -10.48
C GLN A 107 -4.81 7.23 -11.24
N ARG A 108 -5.01 8.41 -11.78
CA ARG A 108 -6.20 8.73 -12.57
C ARG A 108 -6.28 7.91 -13.87
N LEU A 109 -5.15 7.66 -14.52
CA LEU A 109 -5.09 6.85 -15.76
C LEU A 109 -5.48 5.38 -15.55
N THR A 110 -5.52 4.90 -14.31
CA THR A 110 -5.98 3.54 -13.97
C THR A 110 -7.46 3.47 -13.59
N ARG A 111 -8.20 4.58 -13.72
CA ARG A 111 -9.62 4.72 -13.39
C ARG A 111 -10.37 5.36 -14.56
N GLY A 112 -11.68 5.17 -14.61
CA GLY A 112 -12.51 5.74 -15.65
C GLY A 112 -13.93 5.18 -15.65
N PRO A 113 -14.74 5.50 -16.68
CA PRO A 113 -16.00 4.85 -16.92
C PRO A 113 -15.85 3.34 -17.08
N GLU A 114 -16.84 2.59 -16.62
CA GLU A 114 -16.85 1.13 -16.79
C GLU A 114 -16.77 0.75 -18.26
N GLY A 115 -15.95 -0.24 -18.59
CA GLY A 115 -15.74 -0.71 -19.94
C GLY A 115 -14.65 0.03 -20.72
N THR A 116 -14.11 1.14 -20.19
CA THR A 116 -12.97 1.83 -20.80
C THR A 116 -11.77 0.90 -20.89
N GLU A 117 -11.10 0.88 -22.05
CA GLU A 117 -9.86 0.13 -22.23
C GLU A 117 -8.65 1.02 -21.94
N ILE A 118 -7.68 0.47 -21.22
CA ILE A 118 -6.39 1.09 -21.00
C ILE A 118 -5.27 0.17 -21.46
N GLU A 119 -4.28 0.72 -22.17
CA GLU A 119 -3.06 0.01 -22.56
C GLU A 119 -2.01 0.17 -21.45
N VAL A 120 -1.50 -0.96 -20.97
CA VAL A 120 -0.41 -1.03 -19.99
C VAL A 120 0.81 -1.65 -20.65
N GLN A 121 1.90 -0.90 -20.78
CA GLN A 121 3.19 -1.45 -21.16
C GLN A 121 3.97 -1.83 -19.91
N ARG A 122 4.12 -3.13 -19.68
CA ARG A 122 4.71 -3.72 -18.48
C ARG A 122 5.91 -4.59 -18.78
N TYR A 123 6.73 -4.80 -17.77
CA TYR A 123 7.79 -5.78 -17.75
C TYR A 123 7.42 -6.83 -16.71
N PRO A 124 6.97 -8.03 -17.12
CA PRO A 124 6.74 -9.13 -16.20
C PRO A 124 8.02 -9.46 -15.43
N LYS A 125 7.87 -10.05 -14.24
CA LYS A 125 9.02 -10.44 -13.43
C LYS A 125 9.94 -11.37 -14.23
N ASP A 126 11.24 -11.15 -14.10
CA ASP A 126 12.29 -11.93 -14.76
C ASP A 126 12.31 -11.83 -16.30
N THR A 127 11.69 -10.79 -16.88
CA THR A 127 11.76 -10.51 -18.30
C THR A 127 12.37 -9.13 -18.58
N VAL A 128 13.06 -9.00 -19.71
CA VAL A 128 13.59 -7.74 -20.22
C VAL A 128 12.76 -7.18 -21.37
N GLU A 129 11.88 -7.99 -21.93
CA GLU A 129 11.02 -7.59 -23.03
C GLU A 129 9.69 -7.02 -22.49
N PRO A 130 9.29 -5.84 -22.97
CA PRO A 130 8.02 -5.25 -22.58
C PRO A 130 6.83 -5.98 -23.21
N VAL A 131 5.79 -6.15 -22.41
CA VAL A 131 4.52 -6.72 -22.88
C VAL A 131 3.46 -5.63 -22.84
N LYS A 132 2.70 -5.48 -23.92
CA LYS A 132 1.49 -4.65 -23.96
C LYS A 132 0.30 -5.48 -23.51
N THR A 133 -0.44 -4.96 -22.56
CA THR A 133 -1.62 -5.60 -21.99
C THR A 133 -2.77 -4.61 -22.03
N ILE A 134 -3.90 -5.00 -22.57
CA ILE A 134 -5.13 -4.19 -22.53
C ILE A 134 -5.96 -4.63 -21.33
N LEU A 135 -6.32 -3.65 -20.50
CA LEU A 135 -7.20 -3.85 -19.37
C LEU A 135 -8.52 -3.12 -19.63
N LYS A 136 -9.63 -3.77 -19.36
CA LYS A 136 -10.94 -3.15 -19.40
C LYS A 136 -11.36 -2.76 -17.99
N LEU A 137 -11.60 -1.48 -17.74
CA LEU A 137 -11.96 -0.98 -16.41
C LEU A 137 -13.32 -1.53 -15.96
N GLU A 138 -13.39 -1.91 -14.70
CA GLU A 138 -14.60 -2.48 -14.09
C GLU A 138 -14.87 -1.87 -12.71
N ASN A 139 -16.13 -1.88 -12.30
CA ASN A 139 -16.50 -1.62 -10.92
C ASN A 139 -16.03 -2.79 -10.05
N ILE A 140 -14.95 -2.57 -9.34
CA ILE A 140 -14.29 -3.63 -8.57
C ILE A 140 -15.18 -4.08 -7.42
N LYS A 141 -15.51 -5.37 -7.42
CA LYS A 141 -16.16 -6.04 -6.29
C LYS A 141 -15.09 -6.72 -5.46
N PHE A 142 -14.90 -6.23 -4.24
CA PHE A 142 -13.95 -6.86 -3.33
C PHE A 142 -14.58 -8.11 -2.72
N PRO A 143 -13.91 -9.27 -2.79
CA PRO A 143 -14.43 -10.50 -2.22
C PRO A 143 -14.57 -10.35 -0.68
N PRO A 144 -15.44 -11.13 -0.04
CA PRO A 144 -15.46 -11.24 1.41
C PRO A 144 -14.11 -11.74 1.93
N LEU A 145 -13.85 -11.58 3.22
CA LEU A 145 -12.63 -12.06 3.85
C LEU A 145 -12.48 -13.57 3.63
N GLY A 146 -11.30 -14.00 3.22
CA GLY A 146 -10.99 -15.41 3.09
C GLY A 146 -11.00 -16.08 4.47
N PHE A 147 -11.65 -17.24 4.60
CA PHE A 147 -11.69 -18.01 5.84
C PHE A 147 -11.49 -19.49 5.56
N GLN A 148 -10.44 -20.04 6.16
CA GLN A 148 -10.14 -21.47 6.12
C GLN A 148 -9.90 -21.96 7.53
N THR A 149 -10.30 -23.18 7.85
CA THR A 149 -10.07 -23.80 9.14
C THR A 149 -9.71 -25.27 8.97
N SER A 150 -8.87 -25.76 9.86
CA SER A 150 -8.48 -27.16 9.98
C SER A 150 -8.48 -27.59 11.44
N SER A 151 -8.21 -28.86 11.72
CA SER A 151 -7.99 -29.33 13.07
C SER A 151 -6.77 -28.71 13.77
N ARG A 152 -5.85 -28.10 13.01
CA ARG A 152 -4.58 -27.55 13.48
C ARG A 152 -4.61 -26.04 13.71
N GLY A 153 -5.46 -25.29 13.01
CA GLY A 153 -5.52 -23.84 13.07
C GLY A 153 -6.46 -23.24 12.06
N SER A 154 -6.59 -21.94 12.09
CA SER A 154 -7.44 -21.16 11.18
C SER A 154 -6.66 -20.09 10.46
N LEU A 155 -7.06 -19.78 9.23
CA LEU A 155 -6.53 -18.71 8.38
C LEU A 155 -7.64 -17.74 8.06
N ILE A 156 -7.40 -16.45 8.32
CA ILE A 156 -8.21 -15.35 7.82
C ILE A 156 -7.35 -14.54 6.85
N THR A 157 -7.79 -14.42 5.60
CA THR A 157 -7.17 -13.56 4.61
C THR A 157 -7.87 -12.20 4.63
N LEU A 158 -7.18 -11.19 5.10
CA LEU A 158 -7.63 -9.81 5.21
C LEU A 158 -7.06 -9.01 4.05
N SER A 159 -7.74 -9.05 2.92
CA SER A 159 -7.28 -8.47 1.65
C SER A 159 -7.38 -6.95 1.59
N ASP A 160 -8.20 -6.35 2.43
CA ASP A 160 -8.39 -4.91 2.56
C ASP A 160 -8.93 -4.53 3.96
N LEU A 161 -8.85 -3.25 4.29
CA LEU A 161 -9.31 -2.67 5.55
C LEU A 161 -10.40 -1.62 5.31
N ARG A 162 -11.32 -1.88 4.39
CA ARG A 162 -12.45 -1.00 4.07
C ARG A 162 -13.52 -1.05 5.15
N ALA A 163 -14.43 -0.08 5.10
CA ALA A 163 -15.57 -0.01 6.01
C ALA A 163 -16.35 -1.34 6.05
N GLY A 164 -16.60 -1.84 7.26
CA GLY A 164 -17.31 -3.09 7.51
C GLY A 164 -16.42 -4.33 7.66
N ARG A 165 -15.13 -4.27 7.27
CA ARG A 165 -14.19 -5.40 7.42
C ARG A 165 -13.93 -5.78 8.88
N ASP A 166 -13.94 -4.82 9.78
CA ASP A 166 -13.86 -5.04 11.22
C ASP A 166 -15.03 -5.88 11.76
N LYS A 167 -16.23 -5.63 11.29
CA LYS A 167 -17.43 -6.40 11.67
C LYS A 167 -17.40 -7.80 11.09
N GLU A 168 -17.03 -7.94 9.82
CA GLU A 168 -16.85 -9.23 9.16
C GLU A 168 -15.76 -10.05 9.87
N PHE A 169 -14.62 -9.43 10.18
CA PHE A 169 -13.52 -10.04 10.91
C PHE A 169 -13.95 -10.52 12.30
N ASN A 170 -14.66 -9.69 13.06
CA ASN A 170 -15.18 -10.06 14.38
C ASN A 170 -16.14 -11.25 14.30
N THR A 171 -16.98 -11.31 13.25
CA THR A 171 -17.86 -12.46 13.02
C THR A 171 -17.07 -13.75 12.78
N LEU A 172 -15.99 -13.68 11.98
CA LEU A 172 -15.10 -14.83 11.75
C LEU A 172 -14.36 -15.24 13.02
N LEU A 173 -13.88 -14.27 13.82
CA LEU A 173 -13.26 -14.58 15.12
C LEU A 173 -14.18 -15.37 16.04
N GLY A 174 -15.49 -15.11 15.98
CA GLY A 174 -16.49 -15.84 16.76
C GLY A 174 -16.61 -17.34 16.38
N ARG A 175 -16.11 -17.73 15.21
CA ARG A 175 -16.13 -19.13 14.72
C ARG A 175 -14.85 -19.90 15.07
N LEU A 176 -13.83 -19.22 15.62
CA LEU A 176 -12.56 -19.84 15.92
C LEU A 176 -12.62 -20.63 17.22
N SER A 177 -11.93 -21.76 17.24
CA SER A 177 -11.68 -22.51 18.47
C SER A 177 -10.70 -21.73 19.35
N PRO A 178 -10.98 -21.54 20.65
CA PRO A 178 -10.20 -20.65 21.53
C PRO A 178 -8.71 -21.02 21.65
N ASN A 179 -8.37 -22.29 21.49
CA ASN A 179 -7.02 -22.83 21.71
C ASN A 179 -6.24 -23.08 20.41
N GLN A 180 -6.81 -22.74 19.26
CA GLN A 180 -6.14 -22.92 17.97
C GLN A 180 -5.40 -21.66 17.55
N PRO A 181 -4.24 -21.80 16.88
CA PRO A 181 -3.54 -20.65 16.30
C PRO A 181 -4.37 -20.02 15.19
N LEU A 182 -4.31 -18.68 15.15
CA LEU A 182 -4.83 -17.87 14.05
C LEU A 182 -3.67 -17.40 13.16
N ILE A 183 -3.78 -17.70 11.89
CA ILE A 183 -2.95 -17.12 10.84
C ILE A 183 -3.75 -15.97 10.22
N LEU A 184 -3.23 -14.77 10.31
CA LEU A 184 -3.81 -13.56 9.69
C LEU A 184 -2.97 -13.17 8.49
N ASP A 185 -3.53 -13.32 7.30
CA ASP A 185 -2.84 -12.99 6.06
C ASP A 185 -3.15 -11.55 5.63
N LEU A 186 -2.15 -10.66 5.77
CA LEU A 186 -2.18 -9.27 5.35
C LEU A 186 -1.45 -9.04 4.03
N ARG A 187 -0.99 -10.08 3.36
CA ARG A 187 -0.31 -9.93 2.05
C ARG A 187 -1.25 -9.30 1.03
N ASN A 188 -0.67 -8.49 0.16
CA ASN A 188 -1.42 -7.78 -0.89
C ASN A 188 -2.53 -6.85 -0.34
N ASN A 189 -2.42 -6.36 0.89
CA ASN A 189 -3.37 -5.43 1.51
C ASN A 189 -2.83 -4.00 1.47
N SER A 190 -3.43 -3.13 0.67
CA SER A 190 -3.02 -1.74 0.48
C SER A 190 -4.14 -0.73 0.65
N GLU A 191 -5.36 -1.17 0.94
CA GLU A 191 -6.52 -0.28 0.97
C GLU A 191 -7.27 -0.39 2.28
N GLY A 192 -7.75 0.74 2.77
CA GLY A 192 -8.60 0.78 3.95
C GLY A 192 -8.47 2.04 4.76
N THR A 193 -9.07 2.02 5.94
CA THR A 193 -9.12 3.17 6.85
C THR A 193 -8.40 2.88 8.16
N MET A 194 -7.90 3.93 8.77
CA MET A 194 -7.26 3.89 10.09
C MET A 194 -8.21 3.32 11.15
N GLU A 195 -9.49 3.69 11.07
CA GLU A 195 -10.54 3.24 11.99
C GLU A 195 -10.70 1.72 11.96
N VAL A 196 -10.83 1.12 10.76
CA VAL A 196 -11.00 -0.33 10.61
C VAL A 196 -9.77 -1.09 11.10
N ALA A 197 -8.56 -0.60 10.79
CA ALA A 197 -7.32 -1.18 11.28
C ALA A 197 -7.25 -1.16 12.82
N LEU A 198 -7.60 -0.01 13.42
CA LEU A 198 -7.65 0.15 14.88
C LEU A 198 -8.68 -0.77 15.53
N ASN A 199 -9.89 -0.87 14.94
CA ASN A 199 -10.95 -1.74 15.44
C ASN A 199 -10.51 -3.22 15.42
N ILE A 200 -9.87 -3.68 14.34
CA ILE A 200 -9.34 -5.05 14.26
C ILE A 200 -8.23 -5.27 15.30
N ALA A 201 -7.33 -4.30 15.46
CA ALA A 201 -6.28 -4.39 16.47
C ALA A 201 -6.86 -4.50 17.90
N ASN A 202 -7.92 -3.76 18.21
CA ASN A 202 -8.62 -3.82 19.50
C ASN A 202 -9.23 -5.22 19.81
N LEU A 203 -9.52 -6.03 18.81
CA LEU A 203 -10.02 -7.39 19.01
C LEU A 203 -8.92 -8.40 19.41
N LEU A 204 -7.66 -8.09 19.06
CA LEU A 204 -6.53 -9.04 19.15
C LEU A 204 -5.41 -8.59 20.10
N CYS A 205 -5.32 -7.30 20.39
CA CYS A 205 -4.22 -6.71 21.15
C CYS A 205 -4.62 -6.40 22.60
N SER A 206 -3.62 -6.26 23.46
CA SER A 206 -3.74 -5.57 24.74
C SER A 206 -3.70 -4.04 24.54
N GLU A 207 -3.99 -3.27 25.60
CA GLU A 207 -3.84 -1.82 25.60
C GLU A 207 -2.43 -1.38 25.18
N GLY A 208 -2.34 -0.24 24.53
CA GLY A 208 -1.08 0.36 24.12
C GLY A 208 -1.19 1.36 22.99
N LEU A 209 -0.05 1.82 22.50
CA LEU A 209 0.02 2.69 21.34
C LEU A 209 -0.26 1.89 20.07
N PHE A 210 -1.24 2.34 19.26
CA PHE A 210 -1.47 1.78 17.92
C PHE A 210 -0.54 2.45 16.90
N ALA A 211 -0.54 3.77 16.86
CA ALA A 211 0.27 4.56 15.96
C ALA A 211 0.44 5.99 16.45
N THR A 212 1.46 6.69 15.96
CA THR A 212 1.60 8.14 16.11
C THR A 212 1.53 8.78 14.72
N LEU A 213 0.65 9.76 14.56
CA LEU A 213 0.53 10.58 13.36
C LEU A 213 1.29 11.89 13.60
N ARG A 214 2.26 12.19 12.73
CA ARG A 214 3.11 13.37 12.85
C ARG A 214 2.91 14.31 11.67
N SER A 215 2.64 15.58 11.99
CA SER A 215 2.51 16.70 11.04
C SER A 215 3.47 17.83 11.43
N THR A 216 3.91 18.63 10.47
CA THR A 216 4.93 19.66 10.71
C THR A 216 4.49 20.74 11.70
N ASN A 217 3.25 21.23 11.63
CA ASN A 217 2.77 22.39 12.37
C ASN A 217 1.63 22.05 13.33
N LYS A 218 1.51 20.78 13.74
CA LYS A 218 0.50 20.31 14.68
C LYS A 218 1.13 19.39 15.72
N PRO A 219 0.60 19.31 16.94
CA PRO A 219 1.00 18.29 17.89
C PRO A 219 0.83 16.89 17.30
N ASN A 220 1.72 15.98 17.65
CA ASN A 220 1.57 14.56 17.29
C ASN A 220 0.27 14.00 17.86
N VAL A 221 -0.43 13.21 17.05
CA VAL A 221 -1.64 12.51 17.48
C VAL A 221 -1.28 11.05 17.76
N ASN A 222 -1.47 10.62 19.01
CA ASN A 222 -1.30 9.24 19.41
C ASN A 222 -2.64 8.52 19.33
N LEU A 223 -2.73 7.50 18.51
CA LEU A 223 -3.85 6.57 18.46
C LEU A 223 -3.55 5.42 19.40
N THR A 224 -4.45 5.16 20.34
CA THR A 224 -4.28 4.14 21.40
C THR A 224 -5.29 3.01 21.23
N LEU A 225 -4.85 1.81 21.55
CA LEU A 225 -5.69 0.63 21.66
C LEU A 225 -6.49 0.69 22.96
N THR A 226 -7.78 0.50 22.84
CA THR A 226 -8.74 0.47 23.96
C THR A 226 -9.63 -0.78 23.86
N PRO A 227 -9.03 -1.97 24.00
CA PRO A 227 -9.76 -3.22 23.79
C PRO A 227 -10.80 -3.45 24.88
N SER A 228 -12.04 -3.76 24.51
CA SER A 228 -13.12 -4.09 25.44
C SER A 228 -13.17 -5.57 25.80
N ASN A 229 -12.77 -6.46 24.89
CA ASN A 229 -12.71 -7.91 25.10
C ASN A 229 -11.60 -8.54 24.23
N PRO A 230 -10.34 -8.27 24.55
CA PRO A 230 -9.23 -8.73 23.73
C PRO A 230 -9.04 -10.25 23.85
N ARG A 231 -8.48 -10.85 22.80
CA ARG A 231 -8.07 -12.28 22.77
C ARG A 231 -6.54 -12.44 22.77
N PRO A 232 -5.81 -11.89 23.75
CA PRO A 232 -4.35 -11.83 23.74
C PRO A 232 -3.67 -13.20 23.97
N SER A 233 -4.42 -14.22 24.37
CA SER A 233 -3.92 -15.59 24.58
C SER A 233 -3.87 -16.43 23.30
N MET A 234 -4.45 -15.95 22.20
CA MET A 234 -4.45 -16.66 20.93
C MET A 234 -3.04 -16.62 20.33
N LYS A 235 -2.52 -17.78 19.91
CA LYS A 235 -1.29 -17.81 19.10
C LYS A 235 -1.59 -17.16 17.75
N LEU A 236 -0.96 -16.02 17.51
CA LEU A 236 -1.20 -15.22 16.31
C LEU A 236 0.05 -15.20 15.43
N ILE A 237 -0.13 -15.56 14.17
CA ILE A 237 0.90 -15.43 13.12
C ILE A 237 0.35 -14.49 12.06
N VAL A 238 1.10 -13.46 11.74
CA VAL A 238 0.75 -12.47 10.71
C VAL A 238 1.62 -12.70 9.49
N LEU A 239 1.00 -12.91 8.33
CA LEU A 239 1.70 -12.96 7.05
C LEU A 239 1.68 -11.58 6.43
N GLN A 240 2.83 -11.11 5.98
CA GLN A 240 3.01 -9.82 5.35
C GLN A 240 3.97 -9.90 4.16
N ASP A 241 3.87 -8.95 3.25
CA ASP A 241 4.76 -8.84 2.10
C ASP A 241 5.03 -7.39 1.69
N SER A 242 5.80 -7.18 0.62
CA SER A 242 6.09 -5.85 0.08
C SER A 242 4.87 -5.14 -0.53
N SER A 243 3.72 -5.80 -0.57
CA SER A 243 2.44 -5.23 -0.99
C SER A 243 1.52 -4.91 0.19
N THR A 244 1.87 -5.35 1.41
CA THR A 244 1.23 -4.90 2.65
C THR A 244 1.61 -3.44 2.87
N SER A 245 0.65 -2.51 2.85
CA SER A 245 0.97 -1.08 2.85
C SER A 245 -0.02 -0.20 3.60
N GLY A 246 0.41 1.01 3.95
CA GLY A 246 -0.44 2.00 4.60
C GLY A 246 -0.95 1.56 5.97
N VAL A 247 -2.25 1.60 6.17
CA VAL A 247 -2.87 1.22 7.46
C VAL A 247 -2.69 -0.25 7.82
N ALA A 248 -2.46 -1.12 6.83
CA ALA A 248 -2.15 -2.53 7.08
C ALA A 248 -0.78 -2.73 7.73
N GLU A 249 0.17 -1.83 7.46
CA GLU A 249 1.48 -1.82 8.12
C GLU A 249 1.35 -1.46 9.60
N LEU A 250 0.50 -0.47 9.92
CA LEU A 250 0.21 -0.10 11.32
C LEU A 250 -0.49 -1.25 12.06
N LEU A 251 -1.41 -1.94 11.40
CA LEU A 251 -2.04 -3.13 11.96
C LEU A 251 -0.99 -4.22 12.24
N ALA A 252 -0.12 -4.53 11.28
CA ALA A 252 0.95 -5.52 11.47
C ALA A 252 1.87 -5.14 12.64
N SER A 253 2.27 -3.86 12.75
CA SER A 253 3.07 -3.33 13.85
C SER A 253 2.36 -3.51 15.21
N ALA A 254 1.08 -3.14 15.30
CA ALA A 254 0.30 -3.27 16.53
C ALA A 254 0.12 -4.73 16.96
N LEU A 255 -0.19 -5.62 16.02
CA LEU A 255 -0.33 -7.05 16.28
C LEU A 255 0.99 -7.67 16.76
N LYS A 256 2.10 -7.27 16.16
CA LYS A 256 3.44 -7.68 16.59
C LYS A 256 3.75 -7.20 18.01
N ARG A 257 3.48 -5.94 18.32
CA ARG A 257 3.84 -5.31 19.59
C ARG A 257 2.90 -5.69 20.73
N HIS A 258 1.61 -5.60 20.53
CA HIS A 258 0.58 -5.73 21.57
C HIS A 258 -0.27 -7.00 21.44
N GLY A 259 -0.37 -7.58 20.24
CA GLY A 259 -1.00 -8.87 20.00
C GLY A 259 -0.05 -10.06 20.17
N LYS A 260 1.24 -9.82 20.46
CA LYS A 260 2.29 -10.86 20.57
C LYS A 260 2.37 -11.75 19.32
N ALA A 261 1.96 -11.22 18.17
CA ALA A 261 2.02 -11.93 16.92
C ALA A 261 3.47 -12.17 16.47
N LYS A 262 3.70 -13.29 15.80
CA LYS A 262 4.91 -13.51 15.01
C LYS A 262 4.63 -13.09 13.57
N THR A 263 5.43 -12.17 13.03
CA THR A 263 5.27 -11.68 11.66
C THR A 263 6.20 -12.42 10.71
N TRP A 264 5.64 -13.00 9.65
CA TRP A 264 6.36 -13.82 8.68
C TRP A 264 6.17 -13.29 7.27
N GLY A 265 7.20 -13.41 6.44
CA GLY A 265 7.20 -12.97 5.06
C GLY A 265 8.33 -12.00 4.74
N SER A 266 8.03 -10.94 4.01
CA SER A 266 8.99 -9.87 3.70
C SER A 266 8.67 -8.58 4.47
N GLN A 267 9.57 -7.62 4.38
CA GLN A 267 9.32 -6.26 4.84
C GLN A 267 8.15 -5.64 4.06
N THR A 268 7.32 -4.87 4.73
CA THR A 268 6.16 -4.21 4.13
C THR A 268 6.56 -3.02 3.24
N ALA A 269 5.61 -2.40 2.55
CA ALA A 269 5.86 -1.43 1.48
C ALA A 269 6.53 -0.12 1.94
N GLY A 270 6.31 0.29 3.19
CA GLY A 270 6.79 1.57 3.70
C GLY A 270 5.97 2.77 3.21
N LEU A 271 4.65 2.70 3.29
CA LEU A 271 3.73 3.74 2.84
C LEU A 271 2.93 4.35 4.00
N GLY A 272 3.61 4.64 5.09
CA GLY A 272 3.03 5.22 6.30
C GLY A 272 2.85 6.73 6.22
N VAL A 273 2.02 7.23 5.29
CA VAL A 273 1.79 8.65 5.05
C VAL A 273 0.33 8.96 4.76
N ALA A 274 -0.06 10.21 5.04
CA ALA A 274 -1.29 10.79 4.50
C ALA A 274 -0.99 12.00 3.61
N LEU A 275 -1.66 12.05 2.47
CA LEU A 275 -1.59 13.16 1.54
C LEU A 275 -2.62 14.23 1.90
N GLY A 276 -2.26 15.48 1.67
CA GLY A 276 -3.17 16.61 1.73
C GLY A 276 -3.04 17.49 0.50
N ARG A 277 -4.13 18.17 0.16
CA ARG A 277 -4.17 19.08 -1.00
C ARG A 277 -4.20 20.52 -0.53
N ILE A 278 -3.27 21.32 -1.04
CA ILE A 278 -3.12 22.73 -0.72
C ILE A 278 -3.36 23.53 -2.01
N PRO A 279 -4.43 24.34 -2.07
CA PRO A 279 -4.70 25.19 -3.25
C PRO A 279 -3.63 26.27 -3.39
N LEU A 280 -3.31 26.62 -4.63
CA LEU A 280 -2.38 27.69 -4.97
C LEU A 280 -3.14 28.96 -5.39
N SER A 281 -2.61 30.14 -5.04
CA SER A 281 -3.24 31.44 -5.31
C SER A 281 -3.43 31.75 -6.78
N GLN A 282 -2.57 31.23 -7.65
CA GLN A 282 -2.60 31.39 -9.10
C GLN A 282 -3.42 30.29 -9.81
N GLY A 283 -4.17 29.49 -9.05
CA GLY A 283 -4.85 28.29 -9.54
C GLY A 283 -3.98 27.04 -9.46
N GLY A 284 -4.65 25.87 -9.51
CA GLY A 284 -3.96 24.61 -9.25
C GLY A 284 -3.83 24.27 -7.76
N ALA A 285 -3.07 23.22 -7.44
CA ALA A 285 -2.83 22.77 -6.07
C ALA A 285 -1.52 21.99 -5.95
N LEU A 286 -1.02 21.87 -4.73
CA LEU A 286 -0.05 20.84 -4.35
C LEU A 286 -0.76 19.69 -3.66
N GLU A 287 -0.50 18.48 -4.09
CA GLU A 287 -0.85 17.28 -3.34
C GLU A 287 0.45 16.73 -2.74
N ILE A 288 0.58 16.81 -1.42
CA ILE A 288 1.84 16.51 -0.73
C ILE A 288 1.59 15.69 0.53
N VAL A 289 2.63 15.00 0.98
CA VAL A 289 2.63 14.30 2.26
C VAL A 289 2.50 15.33 3.39
N MET A 290 1.38 15.27 4.10
CA MET A 290 1.05 16.13 5.23
C MET A 290 1.26 15.44 6.57
N GLU A 291 1.22 14.11 6.59
CA GLU A 291 1.44 13.32 7.79
C GLU A 291 2.35 12.13 7.50
N ARG A 292 3.20 11.81 8.47
CA ARG A 292 3.97 10.56 8.53
C ARG A 292 3.57 9.77 9.76
N TRP A 293 3.54 8.45 9.61
CA TRP A 293 3.08 7.54 10.64
C TRP A 293 4.24 6.72 11.21
N THR A 294 4.24 6.57 12.54
CA THR A 294 5.08 5.59 13.23
C THR A 294 4.19 4.49 13.78
N GLY A 295 4.68 3.26 13.75
CA GLY A 295 3.95 2.10 14.26
C GLY A 295 3.95 1.99 15.79
N ALA A 296 3.33 0.95 16.29
CA ALA A 296 3.17 0.66 17.72
C ALA A 296 4.51 0.48 18.47
N GLY A 297 5.54 0.02 17.78
CA GLY A 297 6.91 -0.07 18.30
C GLY A 297 7.71 1.24 18.17
N ARG A 298 7.07 2.32 17.71
CA ARG A 298 7.66 3.62 17.39
C ARG A 298 8.64 3.60 16.20
N GLU A 299 8.59 2.55 15.40
CA GLU A 299 9.32 2.47 14.13
C GLU A 299 8.69 3.41 13.09
N GLU A 300 9.55 4.07 12.30
CA GLU A 300 9.11 4.80 11.11
C GLU A 300 8.54 3.80 10.10
N VAL A 301 7.32 4.04 9.64
CA VAL A 301 6.70 3.20 8.60
C VAL A 301 7.02 3.75 7.22
N ASP A 302 6.98 5.07 7.03
CA ASP A 302 7.26 5.71 5.76
C ASP A 302 8.68 5.37 5.25
N GLN A 303 8.77 4.92 4.01
CA GLN A 303 9.99 4.49 3.30
C GLN A 303 10.78 3.33 3.96
N THR A 304 10.34 2.86 5.12
CA THR A 304 11.03 1.82 5.88
C THR A 304 10.22 0.54 5.93
N GLY A 305 8.91 0.64 6.21
CA GLY A 305 8.03 -0.50 6.41
C GLY A 305 8.28 -1.26 7.72
N VAL A 306 7.46 -2.28 7.95
CA VAL A 306 7.54 -3.16 9.12
C VAL A 306 8.30 -4.42 8.75
N LYS A 307 9.39 -4.71 9.47
CA LYS A 307 10.21 -5.94 9.25
C LYS A 307 9.48 -7.17 9.78
N ALA A 308 9.48 -8.25 8.98
CA ALA A 308 9.06 -9.55 9.44
C ALA A 308 10.04 -10.14 10.46
N ASP A 309 9.53 -10.89 11.46
CA ASP A 309 10.37 -11.64 12.40
C ASP A 309 11.03 -12.84 11.71
N LYS A 310 10.32 -13.48 10.77
CA LYS A 310 10.83 -14.60 9.98
C LYS A 310 10.70 -14.30 8.49
N PRO A 311 11.81 -14.10 7.78
CA PRO A 311 11.79 -13.94 6.34
C PRO A 311 11.33 -15.23 5.65
N ILE A 312 10.31 -15.13 4.80
CA ILE A 312 9.81 -16.23 3.96
C ILE A 312 9.58 -15.66 2.56
N LYS A 313 10.21 -16.25 1.56
CA LYS A 313 10.08 -15.81 0.16
C LYS A 313 8.94 -16.51 -0.57
N ASP A 314 8.71 -17.78 -0.23
CA ASP A 314 7.69 -18.61 -0.85
C ASP A 314 6.91 -19.35 0.26
N PHE A 315 5.62 -19.15 0.30
CA PHE A 315 4.70 -19.79 1.23
C PHE A 315 4.09 -21.08 0.67
N GLY A 316 4.49 -21.46 -0.54
CA GLY A 316 3.90 -22.60 -1.23
C GLY A 316 2.43 -22.39 -1.64
N PRO A 317 1.73 -23.45 -2.02
CA PRO A 317 0.34 -23.38 -2.45
C PRO A 317 -0.61 -22.91 -1.37
N GLN A 318 -1.59 -22.09 -1.73
CA GLN A 318 -2.54 -21.47 -0.80
C GLN A 318 -3.41 -22.50 -0.04
N ASP A 319 -3.72 -23.62 -0.67
CA ASP A 319 -4.50 -24.71 -0.08
C ASP A 319 -3.74 -25.47 1.04
N ARG A 320 -2.41 -25.38 1.07
CA ARG A 320 -1.53 -25.97 2.10
C ARG A 320 -0.93 -24.93 3.05
N LEU A 321 -1.34 -23.69 2.97
CA LEU A 321 -0.72 -22.58 3.71
C LEU A 321 -0.81 -22.79 5.23
N ILE A 322 -1.94 -23.26 5.76
CA ILE A 322 -2.10 -23.54 7.20
C ILE A 322 -1.07 -24.56 7.66
N ASP A 323 -0.95 -25.69 6.97
CA ASP A 323 -0.02 -26.75 7.34
C ASP A 323 1.42 -26.30 7.24
N PHE A 324 1.80 -25.65 6.14
CA PHE A 324 3.14 -25.10 5.96
C PHE A 324 3.54 -24.16 7.11
N ILE A 325 2.66 -23.24 7.50
CA ILE A 325 2.94 -22.28 8.58
C ILE A 325 3.07 -22.99 9.93
N LEU A 326 2.18 -23.92 10.23
CA LEU A 326 2.19 -24.63 11.53
C LEU A 326 3.34 -25.62 11.64
N ASP A 327 3.75 -26.28 10.57
CA ASP A 327 4.95 -27.12 10.54
C ASP A 327 6.20 -26.28 10.78
N THR A 328 6.32 -25.17 10.05
CA THR A 328 7.42 -24.21 10.21
C THR A 328 7.50 -23.62 11.63
N LEU A 329 6.36 -23.42 12.29
CA LEU A 329 6.30 -22.96 13.68
C LEU A 329 6.83 -24.01 14.66
N ASN A 330 6.47 -25.28 14.48
CA ASN A 330 6.91 -26.37 15.32
C ASN A 330 8.42 -26.61 15.22
N ASP A 331 8.99 -26.58 14.02
CA ASP A 331 10.43 -26.73 13.80
C ASP A 331 11.23 -25.62 14.51
N THR A 332 10.70 -24.41 14.51
CA THR A 332 11.34 -23.27 15.19
C THR A 332 11.35 -23.45 16.72
N VAL A 333 10.32 -24.08 17.29
CA VAL A 333 10.22 -24.36 18.74
C VAL A 333 11.14 -25.50 19.16
N GLN A 334 11.32 -26.51 18.31
CA GLN A 334 12.22 -27.65 18.60
C GLN A 334 13.69 -27.24 18.49
N GLY A 335 14.07 -26.45 17.48
CA GLY A 335 15.43 -25.94 17.33
C GLY A 335 15.91 -25.03 18.47
N SER A 336 14.97 -24.28 19.10
CA SER A 336 15.31 -23.43 20.26
C SER A 336 15.41 -24.17 21.59
N LYS A 337 15.00 -25.45 21.68
CA LYS A 337 15.17 -26.31 22.87
C LYS A 337 16.43 -27.17 22.80
N ALA A 338 17.09 -27.20 21.63
CA ALA A 338 18.31 -28.00 21.41
C ALA A 338 19.61 -27.17 21.43
N SER A 339 19.50 -25.88 21.64
CA SER A 339 20.61 -24.92 21.84
C SER A 339 20.58 -24.37 23.27
#